data_c14cdee8372647fb44f88259bb228d96
#
_entry.id   c14cdee8372647fb44f88259bb228d96
#
_cell.length_a   1.000
_cell.length_b   1.000
_cell.length_c   1.000
_cell.angle_alpha   90.00
_cell.angle_beta   90.00
_cell.angle_gamma   90.00
#
_symmetry.space_group_name_H-M   'P 1'
#
loop_
_entity.id
_entity.type
_entity.pdbx_description
1 polymer ?
#
loop_
_entity_poly.entity_id
_entity_poly.type
_entity_poly.pdbx_seq_one_letter_code
_entity_poly.pdbx_strand_id
1 'polypeptide(L)'
;MTKYVYAFTEGDRDMKDLLGGKGANLAEMVKLGLPVPPGFTITTDACRAYLAAGESPETLDVEVTSHLRNVEQEMGKRLGDKNDPLLVSVRSGAKFSMPGMMETVLNIGLNDESVQGLAAQSGNERFAWDSYRRLIQMFGKTVQDIDGDRFADILHKLQADKGYKGDLDMTTADLKHLVEEFKKVVEEETGEAFPQDPRRQMDLAIEAVFRSWNTERAHIYRR
;
A
#
# COMPACT_ATOMS: atom_id res chain seq x y z
N MET A 1 13.39 -2.96 25.43
CA MET A 1 12.72 -3.50 24.24
C MET A 1 12.73 -2.42 23.18
N THR A 2 13.18 -2.69 21.96
CA THR A 2 13.29 -1.67 20.90
C THR A 2 11.88 -1.34 20.41
N LYS A 3 11.57 -0.04 20.30
CA LYS A 3 10.30 0.43 19.73
C LYS A 3 10.45 0.59 18.23
N TYR A 4 9.63 -0.10 17.44
CA TYR A 4 9.69 -0.10 15.97
C TYR A 4 8.58 0.69 15.30
N VAL A 5 7.52 1.08 16.01
CA VAL A 5 6.38 1.79 15.43
C VAL A 5 6.05 3.03 16.24
N TYR A 6 5.86 4.13 15.54
CA TYR A 6 5.50 5.44 16.09
C TYR A 6 4.23 5.96 15.42
N ALA A 7 3.21 6.32 16.21
CA ALA A 7 2.09 7.09 15.67
C ALA A 7 2.57 8.44 15.15
N PHE A 8 1.85 9.05 14.21
CA PHE A 8 2.21 10.38 13.70
C PHE A 8 2.25 11.45 14.79
N THR A 9 1.55 11.22 15.92
CA THR A 9 1.56 12.11 17.08
C THR A 9 2.79 11.98 17.98
N GLU A 10 3.63 10.96 17.77
CA GLU A 10 4.72 10.60 18.69
C GLU A 10 6.11 11.10 18.26
N GLY A 11 6.22 11.74 17.11
CA GLY A 11 7.51 12.16 16.57
C GLY A 11 7.61 13.65 16.33
N ASP A 12 8.74 14.07 15.74
CA ASP A 12 9.00 15.41 15.25
C ASP A 12 9.97 15.39 14.06
N ARG A 13 10.23 16.57 13.50
CA ARG A 13 11.11 16.76 12.32
C ARG A 13 12.56 16.35 12.54
N ASP A 14 13.02 16.31 13.78
CA ASP A 14 14.43 16.03 14.09
C ASP A 14 14.71 14.52 14.12
N MET A 15 13.64 13.69 14.12
CA MET A 15 13.72 12.24 14.15
C MET A 15 13.87 11.59 12.75
N LYS A 16 14.48 12.28 11.79
CA LYS A 16 14.61 11.79 10.39
C LYS A 16 15.41 10.50 10.26
N ASP A 17 16.39 10.29 11.12
CA ASP A 17 17.19 9.07 11.09
C ASP A 17 16.40 7.84 11.51
N LEU A 18 15.42 8.00 12.39
CA LEU A 18 14.55 6.94 12.90
C LEU A 18 13.25 6.78 12.10
N LEU A 19 12.60 7.91 11.77
CA LEU A 19 11.28 7.91 11.11
C LEU A 19 11.36 8.06 9.59
N GLY A 20 12.54 8.31 9.05
CA GLY A 20 12.71 8.74 7.66
C GLY A 20 12.21 10.17 7.43
N GLY A 21 12.49 10.73 6.25
CA GLY A 21 12.10 12.10 5.94
C GLY A 21 10.58 12.31 5.93
N LYS A 22 9.84 11.39 5.34
CA LYS A 22 8.37 11.47 5.27
C LYS A 22 7.71 11.30 6.64
N GLY A 23 8.17 10.32 7.44
CA GLY A 23 7.63 10.08 8.78
C GLY A 23 7.86 11.25 9.73
N ALA A 24 9.07 11.81 9.74
CA ALA A 24 9.40 12.98 10.55
C ALA A 24 8.59 14.22 10.13
N ASN A 25 8.41 14.45 8.83
CA ASN A 25 7.61 15.57 8.33
C ASN A 25 6.12 15.42 8.67
N LEU A 26 5.55 14.21 8.56
CA LEU A 26 4.16 13.94 8.96
C LEU A 26 3.96 14.20 10.45
N ALA A 27 4.89 13.75 11.29
CA ALA A 27 4.85 14.00 12.73
C ALA A 27 4.89 15.50 13.04
N GLU A 28 5.74 16.25 12.37
CA GLU A 28 5.81 17.72 12.53
C GLU A 28 4.51 18.41 12.08
N MET A 29 3.93 17.98 10.96
CA MET A 29 2.65 18.51 10.48
C MET A 29 1.53 18.31 11.50
N VAL A 30 1.45 17.13 12.12
CA VAL A 30 0.48 16.84 13.20
C VAL A 30 0.73 17.76 14.39
N LYS A 31 1.99 17.93 14.81
CA LYS A 31 2.37 18.80 15.91
C LYS A 31 2.01 20.27 15.69
N LEU A 32 2.06 20.71 14.43
CA LEU A 32 1.64 22.05 14.01
C LEU A 32 0.11 22.19 13.87
N GLY A 33 -0.66 21.16 14.13
CA GLY A 33 -2.12 21.17 14.02
C GLY A 33 -2.65 21.11 12.60
N LEU A 34 -1.82 20.71 11.63
CA LEU A 34 -2.28 20.53 10.26
C LEU A 34 -3.13 19.26 10.12
N PRO A 35 -4.12 19.25 9.22
CA PRO A 35 -5.01 18.10 9.04
C PRO A 35 -4.27 16.96 8.34
N VAL A 36 -3.70 16.06 9.13
CA VAL A 36 -3.04 14.83 8.66
C VAL A 36 -3.95 13.66 9.05
N PRO A 37 -4.32 12.77 8.10
CA PRO A 37 -5.03 11.55 8.42
C PRO A 37 -4.25 10.72 9.45
N PRO A 38 -4.93 9.99 10.36
CA PRO A 38 -4.25 9.12 11.31
C PRO A 38 -3.41 8.06 10.60
N GLY A 39 -2.31 7.70 11.22
CA GLY A 39 -1.38 6.71 10.70
C GLY A 39 -0.19 6.52 11.63
N PHE A 40 0.74 5.69 11.19
CA PHE A 40 1.95 5.39 11.93
C PHE A 40 3.15 5.17 11.01
N THR A 41 4.33 5.31 11.58
CA THR A 41 5.59 5.10 10.89
C THR A 41 6.30 3.91 11.49
N ILE A 42 6.72 2.98 10.63
CA ILE A 42 7.63 1.88 10.98
C ILE A 42 9.04 2.42 10.82
N THR A 43 9.87 2.23 11.84
CA THR A 43 11.20 2.85 11.92
C THR A 43 12.21 2.27 10.96
N THR A 44 13.26 3.04 10.68
CA THR A 44 14.42 2.55 9.95
C THR A 44 15.14 1.41 10.68
N ASP A 45 15.06 1.37 12.01
CA ASP A 45 15.60 0.26 12.82
C ASP A 45 14.88 -1.07 12.54
N ALA A 46 13.56 -1.04 12.37
CA ALA A 46 12.80 -2.22 11.96
C ALA A 46 13.24 -2.74 10.58
N CYS A 47 13.45 -1.82 9.63
CA CYS A 47 13.97 -2.16 8.31
C CYS A 47 15.38 -2.77 8.38
N ARG A 48 16.29 -2.21 9.18
CA ARG A 48 17.63 -2.75 9.38
C ARG A 48 17.60 -4.14 10.01
N ALA A 49 16.74 -4.33 11.01
CA ALA A 49 16.56 -5.65 11.64
C ALA A 49 16.05 -6.69 10.65
N TYR A 50 15.05 -6.34 9.84
CA TYR A 50 14.54 -7.21 8.78
C TYR A 50 15.64 -7.59 7.76
N LEU A 51 16.41 -6.62 7.28
CA LEU A 51 17.46 -6.88 6.29
C LEU A 51 18.61 -7.73 6.86
N ALA A 52 18.88 -7.62 8.15
CA ALA A 52 19.92 -8.41 8.83
C ALA A 52 19.48 -9.86 9.09
N ALA A 53 18.21 -10.08 9.47
CA ALA A 53 17.68 -11.39 9.84
C ALA A 53 17.01 -12.14 8.68
N GLY A 54 16.58 -11.42 7.64
CA GLY A 54 15.76 -11.96 6.54
C GLY A 54 14.28 -12.12 6.89
N GLU A 55 13.89 -11.73 8.09
CA GLU A 55 12.52 -11.79 8.59
C GLU A 55 12.21 -10.59 9.49
N SER A 56 10.91 -10.29 9.64
CA SER A 56 10.46 -9.18 10.48
C SER A 56 10.77 -9.45 11.97
N PRO A 57 11.18 -8.41 12.74
CA PRO A 57 11.34 -8.56 14.18
C PRO A 57 10.07 -9.10 14.84
N GLU A 58 10.21 -10.03 15.77
CA GLU A 58 9.08 -10.69 16.45
C GLU A 58 8.07 -9.71 17.07
N THR A 59 8.56 -8.61 17.63
CA THR A 59 7.71 -7.60 18.28
C THR A 59 7.02 -6.65 17.29
N LEU A 60 7.46 -6.60 16.04
CA LEU A 60 6.91 -5.66 15.05
C LEU A 60 5.43 -5.93 14.75
N ASP A 61 5.04 -7.19 14.64
CA ASP A 61 3.64 -7.54 14.36
C ASP A 61 2.69 -7.05 15.47
N VAL A 62 3.10 -7.18 16.71
CA VAL A 62 2.32 -6.70 17.88
C VAL A 62 2.18 -5.18 17.86
N GLU A 63 3.27 -4.47 17.59
CA GLU A 63 3.27 -3.00 17.51
C GLU A 63 2.41 -2.51 16.33
N VAL A 64 2.55 -3.11 15.15
CA VAL A 64 1.72 -2.78 13.96
C VAL A 64 0.26 -3.04 14.23
N THR A 65 -0.08 -4.18 14.85
CA THR A 65 -1.46 -4.52 15.19
C THR A 65 -2.07 -3.49 16.16
N SER A 66 -1.32 -3.08 17.17
CA SER A 66 -1.76 -2.08 18.14
C SER A 66 -2.00 -0.72 17.50
N HIS A 67 -1.08 -0.24 16.65
CA HIS A 67 -1.22 1.03 15.98
C HIS A 67 -2.32 1.02 14.92
N LEU A 68 -2.50 -0.09 14.20
CA LEU A 68 -3.61 -0.26 13.28
C LEU A 68 -4.96 -0.16 13.98
N ARG A 69 -5.12 -0.80 15.14
CA ARG A 69 -6.35 -0.69 15.96
C ARG A 69 -6.64 0.75 16.37
N ASN A 70 -5.61 1.51 16.73
CA ASN A 70 -5.77 2.92 17.08
C ASN A 70 -6.24 3.73 15.86
N VAL A 71 -5.68 3.51 14.68
CA VAL A 71 -6.12 4.14 13.43
C VAL A 71 -7.58 3.75 13.12
N GLU A 72 -7.92 2.48 13.23
CA GLU A 72 -9.28 1.99 13.00
C GLU A 72 -10.29 2.63 13.97
N GLN A 73 -9.92 2.76 15.23
CA GLN A 73 -10.76 3.41 16.24
C GLN A 73 -10.95 4.90 15.95
N GLU A 74 -9.88 5.61 15.60
CA GLU A 74 -9.92 7.03 15.27
C GLU A 74 -10.75 7.31 14.02
N MET A 75 -10.64 6.45 13.00
CA MET A 75 -11.40 6.54 11.75
C MET A 75 -12.83 6.01 11.86
N GLY A 76 -13.17 5.25 12.91
CA GLY A 76 -14.46 4.58 13.05
C GLY A 76 -14.73 3.50 12.02
N LYS A 77 -13.65 2.91 11.44
CA LYS A 77 -13.71 1.89 10.37
C LYS A 77 -12.68 0.80 10.62
N ARG A 78 -12.89 -0.36 10.04
CA ARG A 78 -11.91 -1.46 10.06
C ARG A 78 -11.23 -1.64 8.71
N LEU A 79 -9.96 -2.00 8.73
CA LEU A 79 -9.21 -2.31 7.52
C LEU A 79 -9.92 -3.39 6.70
N GLY A 80 -10.31 -3.03 5.48
CA GLY A 80 -10.97 -3.95 4.56
C GLY A 80 -12.34 -4.47 4.98
N ASP A 81 -13.05 -3.73 5.86
CA ASP A 81 -14.42 -4.11 6.23
C ASP A 81 -15.32 -4.24 4.99
N LYS A 82 -16.15 -5.27 4.97
CA LYS A 82 -17.00 -5.58 3.81
C LYS A 82 -18.09 -4.54 3.53
N ASN A 83 -18.49 -3.76 4.54
CA ASN A 83 -19.59 -2.80 4.41
C ASN A 83 -19.08 -1.36 4.29
N ASP A 84 -18.04 -0.99 5.06
CA ASP A 84 -17.45 0.35 5.07
C ASP A 84 -15.94 0.25 5.32
N PRO A 85 -15.16 -0.12 4.30
CA PRO A 85 -13.75 -0.42 4.50
C PRO A 85 -12.92 0.80 4.85
N LEU A 86 -12.06 0.66 5.88
CA LEU A 86 -10.86 1.48 5.99
C LEU A 86 -9.88 1.01 4.91
N LEU A 87 -9.40 1.94 4.11
CA LEU A 87 -8.33 1.72 3.15
C LEU A 87 -7.09 2.48 3.60
N VAL A 88 -5.94 1.85 3.49
CA VAL A 88 -4.67 2.45 3.85
C VAL A 88 -3.71 2.47 2.67
N SER A 89 -2.70 3.32 2.75
CA SER A 89 -1.56 3.30 1.84
C SER A 89 -0.29 2.95 2.59
N VAL A 90 0.60 2.21 1.92
CA VAL A 90 1.95 1.93 2.40
C VAL A 90 2.94 2.67 1.53
N ARG A 91 3.84 3.42 2.18
CA ARG A 91 4.83 4.27 1.54
C ARG A 91 6.22 3.96 2.06
N SER A 92 7.20 3.99 1.18
CA SER A 92 8.60 4.06 1.57
C SER A 92 8.94 5.47 2.07
N GLY A 93 9.70 5.55 3.16
CA GLY A 93 10.13 6.80 3.79
C GLY A 93 11.63 6.82 4.05
N ALA A 94 12.48 7.03 3.03
CA ALA A 94 13.90 7.26 3.25
C ALA A 94 14.17 8.65 3.82
N LYS A 95 15.34 8.85 4.45
CA LYS A 95 15.81 10.16 4.94
C LYS A 95 15.81 11.21 3.82
N PHE A 96 16.19 10.78 2.62
CA PHE A 96 16.12 11.57 1.38
C PHE A 96 15.27 10.83 0.35
N SER A 97 14.46 11.59 -0.41
CA SER A 97 13.73 11.02 -1.54
C SER A 97 14.73 10.60 -2.61
N MET A 98 14.69 9.33 -3.01
CA MET A 98 15.61 8.77 -4.01
C MET A 98 14.83 8.32 -5.24
N PRO A 99 15.34 8.58 -6.46
CA PRO A 99 14.80 7.96 -7.66
C PRO A 99 14.87 6.43 -7.55
N GLY A 100 13.77 5.74 -7.82
CA GLY A 100 13.68 4.29 -7.73
C GLY A 100 13.32 3.73 -6.36
N MET A 101 12.92 4.59 -5.41
CA MET A 101 12.20 4.13 -4.21
C MET A 101 10.92 3.41 -4.62
N MET A 102 10.49 2.45 -3.78
CA MET A 102 9.22 1.77 -3.98
C MET A 102 8.07 2.77 -4.11
N GLU A 103 7.25 2.61 -5.14
CA GLU A 103 6.04 3.40 -5.32
C GLU A 103 5.08 3.22 -4.15
N THR A 104 4.25 4.22 -3.90
CA THR A 104 3.20 4.11 -2.89
C THR A 104 2.16 3.08 -3.33
N VAL A 105 1.84 2.13 -2.47
CA VAL A 105 0.72 1.20 -2.70
C VAL A 105 -0.52 1.79 -2.06
N LEU A 106 -1.50 2.13 -2.88
CA LEU A 106 -2.78 2.72 -2.48
C LEU A 106 -3.86 1.65 -2.36
N ASN A 107 -4.94 2.00 -1.67
CA ASN A 107 -6.17 1.19 -1.60
C ASN A 107 -6.01 -0.18 -0.95
N ILE A 108 -4.98 -0.38 -0.12
CA ILE A 108 -4.83 -1.60 0.67
C ILE A 108 -6.06 -1.77 1.56
N GLY A 109 -6.64 -2.95 1.52
CA GLY A 109 -7.91 -3.28 2.16
C GLY A 109 -9.02 -3.65 1.18
N LEU A 110 -8.88 -3.30 -0.11
CA LEU A 110 -9.84 -3.75 -1.12
C LEU A 110 -9.64 -5.23 -1.45
N ASN A 111 -10.74 -5.92 -1.53
CA ASN A 111 -10.87 -7.31 -1.94
C ASN A 111 -12.24 -7.52 -2.59
N ASP A 112 -12.58 -8.76 -2.92
CA ASP A 112 -13.83 -9.09 -3.61
C ASP A 112 -15.09 -8.71 -2.80
N GLU A 113 -14.99 -8.64 -1.46
CA GLU A 113 -16.10 -8.24 -0.59
C GLU A 113 -16.10 -6.73 -0.31
N SER A 114 -14.97 -6.17 0.12
CA SER A 114 -14.89 -4.77 0.52
C SER A 114 -15.08 -3.78 -0.62
N VAL A 115 -14.82 -4.19 -1.87
CA VAL A 115 -15.15 -3.37 -3.05
C VAL A 115 -16.64 -3.08 -3.14
N GLN A 116 -17.49 -4.00 -2.74
CA GLN A 116 -18.95 -3.79 -2.68
C GLN A 116 -19.32 -2.77 -1.60
N GLY A 117 -18.66 -2.83 -0.44
CA GLY A 117 -18.81 -1.85 0.62
C GLY A 117 -18.39 -0.46 0.17
N LEU A 118 -17.26 -0.33 -0.50
CA LEU A 118 -16.80 0.95 -1.05
C LEU A 118 -17.79 1.50 -2.09
N ALA A 119 -18.33 0.65 -2.96
CA ALA A 119 -19.34 1.02 -3.94
C ALA A 119 -20.61 1.59 -3.26
N ALA A 120 -21.09 0.91 -2.24
CA ALA A 120 -22.26 1.32 -1.49
C ALA A 120 -22.03 2.65 -0.73
N GLN A 121 -20.90 2.79 -0.04
CA GLN A 121 -20.57 3.96 0.76
C GLN A 121 -20.29 5.20 -0.10
N SER A 122 -19.59 5.03 -1.22
CA SER A 122 -19.30 6.16 -2.13
C SER A 122 -20.48 6.55 -3.03
N GLY A 123 -21.46 5.65 -3.18
CA GLY A 123 -22.51 5.82 -4.19
C GLY A 123 -21.96 5.77 -5.64
N ASN A 124 -20.78 5.24 -5.83
CA ASN A 124 -20.10 5.20 -7.13
C ASN A 124 -19.42 3.85 -7.35
N GLU A 125 -20.17 2.93 -7.94
CA GLU A 125 -19.68 1.58 -8.20
C GLU A 125 -18.46 1.58 -9.15
N ARG A 126 -18.46 2.43 -10.17
CA ARG A 126 -17.36 2.56 -11.10
C ARG A 126 -16.06 2.97 -10.38
N PHE A 127 -16.13 3.95 -9.50
CA PHE A 127 -14.99 4.38 -8.67
C PHE A 127 -14.44 3.23 -7.82
N ALA A 128 -15.32 2.47 -7.18
CA ALA A 128 -14.90 1.35 -6.34
C ALA A 128 -14.14 0.28 -7.13
N TRP A 129 -14.67 -0.12 -8.28
CA TRP A 129 -14.02 -1.13 -9.12
C TRP A 129 -12.76 -0.63 -9.81
N ASP A 130 -12.68 0.64 -10.19
CA ASP A 130 -11.43 1.24 -10.68
C ASP A 130 -10.36 1.28 -9.58
N SER A 131 -10.75 1.60 -8.35
CA SER A 131 -9.84 1.58 -7.20
C SER A 131 -9.30 0.17 -6.93
N TYR A 132 -10.14 -0.85 -7.03
CA TYR A 132 -9.72 -2.25 -6.86
C TYR A 132 -8.80 -2.71 -8.00
N ARG A 133 -9.15 -2.42 -9.24
CA ARG A 133 -8.29 -2.69 -10.40
C ARG A 133 -6.90 -2.08 -10.23
N ARG A 134 -6.84 -0.82 -9.79
CA ARG A 134 -5.58 -0.10 -9.54
C ARG A 134 -4.77 -0.73 -8.40
N LEU A 135 -5.43 -1.18 -7.33
CA LEU A 135 -4.74 -1.90 -6.25
C LEU A 135 -4.08 -3.17 -6.78
N ILE A 136 -4.78 -4.00 -7.52
CA ILE A 136 -4.23 -5.27 -8.03
C ILE A 136 -3.03 -5.01 -8.93
N GLN A 137 -3.14 -4.06 -9.85
CA GLN A 137 -2.06 -3.69 -10.77
C GLN A 137 -0.82 -3.17 -10.01
N MET A 138 -1.02 -2.22 -9.11
CA MET A 138 0.06 -1.60 -8.35
C MET A 138 0.70 -2.58 -7.37
N PHE A 139 -0.10 -3.37 -6.68
CA PHE A 139 0.36 -4.40 -5.76
C PHE A 139 1.14 -5.49 -6.49
N GLY A 140 0.63 -5.99 -7.59
CA GLY A 140 1.31 -6.97 -8.43
C GLY A 140 2.66 -6.47 -8.91
N LYS A 141 2.71 -5.27 -9.48
CA LYS A 141 3.95 -4.65 -9.96
C LYS A 141 4.94 -4.35 -8.83
N THR A 142 4.47 -3.75 -7.75
CA THR A 142 5.34 -3.14 -6.72
C THR A 142 5.69 -4.11 -5.60
N VAL A 143 4.76 -4.95 -5.17
CA VAL A 143 4.92 -5.87 -4.03
C VAL A 143 5.33 -7.28 -4.49
N GLN A 144 4.79 -7.73 -5.62
CA GLN A 144 4.99 -9.10 -6.12
C GLN A 144 5.97 -9.21 -7.29
N ASP A 145 6.63 -8.10 -7.68
CA ASP A 145 7.62 -8.03 -8.75
C ASP A 145 7.11 -8.54 -10.12
N ILE A 146 5.81 -8.41 -10.38
CA ILE A 146 5.22 -8.75 -11.67
C ILE A 146 5.54 -7.65 -12.68
N ASP A 147 5.89 -8.03 -13.90
CA ASP A 147 6.11 -7.08 -14.98
C ASP A 147 4.83 -6.26 -15.23
N GLY A 148 4.93 -4.94 -15.08
CA GLY A 148 3.80 -4.03 -15.27
C GLY A 148 3.17 -4.10 -16.66
N ASP A 149 3.92 -4.48 -17.67
CA ASP A 149 3.42 -4.63 -19.04
C ASP A 149 2.37 -5.75 -19.15
N ARG A 150 2.44 -6.78 -18.29
CA ARG A 150 1.42 -7.83 -18.23
C ARG A 150 0.01 -7.25 -17.95
N PHE A 151 -0.08 -6.27 -17.08
CA PHE A 151 -1.35 -5.57 -16.77
C PHE A 151 -1.69 -4.53 -17.84
N ALA A 152 -0.69 -3.76 -18.26
CA ALA A 152 -0.87 -2.68 -19.24
C ALA A 152 -1.37 -3.21 -20.58
N ASP A 153 -0.88 -4.33 -21.06
CA ASP A 153 -1.28 -4.95 -22.32
C ASP A 153 -2.76 -5.34 -22.30
N ILE A 154 -3.25 -5.91 -21.20
CA ILE A 154 -4.67 -6.28 -21.05
C ILE A 154 -5.55 -5.01 -21.08
N LEU A 155 -5.15 -3.98 -20.33
CA LEU A 155 -5.86 -2.71 -20.29
C LEU A 155 -5.91 -2.05 -21.67
N HIS A 156 -4.78 -1.92 -22.33
CA HIS A 156 -4.68 -1.28 -23.64
C HIS A 156 -5.44 -2.06 -24.72
N LYS A 157 -5.41 -3.39 -24.65
CA LYS A 157 -6.19 -4.24 -25.57
C LYS A 157 -7.69 -3.99 -25.41
N LEU A 158 -8.19 -3.98 -24.16
CA LEU A 158 -9.60 -3.67 -23.91
C LEU A 158 -9.99 -2.30 -24.46
N GLN A 159 -9.17 -1.29 -24.20
CA GLN A 159 -9.40 0.08 -24.67
C GLN A 159 -9.42 0.15 -26.20
N ALA A 160 -8.46 -0.51 -26.86
CA ALA A 160 -8.39 -0.56 -28.32
C ALA A 160 -9.59 -1.29 -28.93
N ASP A 161 -9.96 -2.45 -28.40
CA ASP A 161 -11.09 -3.25 -28.91
C ASP A 161 -12.43 -2.49 -28.80
N LYS A 162 -12.57 -1.61 -27.81
CA LYS A 162 -13.77 -0.80 -27.59
C LYS A 162 -13.68 0.63 -28.13
N GLY A 163 -12.55 1.02 -28.68
CA GLY A 163 -12.34 2.36 -29.21
C GLY A 163 -12.29 3.45 -28.14
N TYR A 164 -11.91 3.11 -26.91
CA TYR A 164 -11.77 4.05 -25.81
C TYR A 164 -10.51 4.91 -25.96
N LYS A 165 -10.59 6.17 -25.50
CA LYS A 165 -9.46 7.11 -25.52
C LYS A 165 -8.66 7.11 -24.22
N GLY A 166 -9.21 6.55 -23.14
CA GLY A 166 -8.56 6.49 -21.84
C GLY A 166 -9.40 5.80 -20.78
N ASP A 167 -8.86 5.79 -19.57
CA ASP A 167 -9.45 5.07 -18.43
C ASP A 167 -10.87 5.55 -18.09
N LEU A 168 -11.16 6.83 -18.33
CA LEU A 168 -12.47 7.40 -18.01
C LEU A 168 -13.62 6.88 -18.89
N ASP A 169 -13.28 6.33 -20.05
CA ASP A 169 -14.28 5.78 -20.97
C ASP A 169 -14.76 4.38 -20.55
N MET A 170 -14.00 3.71 -19.69
CA MET A 170 -14.34 2.35 -19.23
C MET A 170 -15.58 2.33 -18.34
N THR A 171 -16.46 1.40 -18.60
CA THR A 171 -17.65 1.17 -17.81
C THR A 171 -17.34 0.36 -16.54
N THR A 172 -18.27 0.31 -15.60
CA THR A 172 -18.16 -0.58 -14.42
C THR A 172 -17.99 -2.03 -14.83
N ALA A 173 -18.71 -2.50 -15.86
CA ALA A 173 -18.58 -3.86 -16.36
C ALA A 173 -17.17 -4.14 -16.91
N ASP A 174 -16.58 -3.19 -17.60
CA ASP A 174 -15.19 -3.29 -18.09
C ASP A 174 -14.19 -3.39 -16.94
N LEU A 175 -14.38 -2.59 -15.91
CA LEU A 175 -13.50 -2.58 -14.73
C LEU A 175 -13.62 -3.89 -13.93
N LYS A 176 -14.83 -4.45 -13.79
CA LYS A 176 -15.03 -5.76 -13.19
C LYS A 176 -14.31 -6.86 -14.00
N HIS A 177 -14.39 -6.79 -15.32
CA HIS A 177 -13.68 -7.73 -16.19
C HIS A 177 -12.15 -7.58 -16.03
N LEU A 178 -11.62 -6.36 -16.00
CA LEU A 178 -10.19 -6.12 -15.77
C LEU A 178 -9.73 -6.66 -14.41
N VAL A 179 -10.52 -6.50 -13.36
CA VAL A 179 -10.20 -7.08 -12.04
C VAL A 179 -10.01 -8.59 -12.13
N GLU A 180 -10.91 -9.29 -12.81
CA GLU A 180 -10.78 -10.74 -12.99
C GLU A 180 -9.55 -11.13 -13.82
N GLU A 181 -9.28 -10.42 -14.91
CA GLU A 181 -8.09 -10.68 -15.73
C GLU A 181 -6.79 -10.36 -14.96
N PHE A 182 -6.76 -9.29 -14.18
CA PHE A 182 -5.59 -8.94 -13.37
C PHE A 182 -5.35 -9.95 -12.24
N LYS A 183 -6.40 -10.48 -11.62
CA LYS A 183 -6.27 -11.56 -10.63
C LYS A 183 -5.66 -12.84 -11.26
N LYS A 184 -6.04 -13.16 -12.50
CA LYS A 184 -5.41 -14.27 -13.24
C LYS A 184 -3.94 -14.04 -13.49
N VAL A 185 -3.53 -12.83 -13.89
CA VAL A 185 -2.11 -12.49 -14.05
C VAL A 185 -1.35 -12.72 -12.75
N VAL A 186 -1.90 -12.28 -11.62
CA VAL A 186 -1.27 -12.49 -10.31
C VAL A 186 -1.09 -13.98 -10.02
N GLU A 187 -2.11 -14.79 -10.24
CA GLU A 187 -2.06 -16.24 -10.01
C GLU A 187 -1.07 -16.93 -10.95
N GLU A 188 -1.04 -16.56 -12.21
CA GLU A 188 -0.09 -17.10 -13.20
C GLU A 188 1.37 -16.78 -12.85
N GLU A 189 1.64 -15.55 -12.42
CA GLU A 189 3.01 -15.09 -12.15
C GLU A 189 3.53 -15.50 -10.77
N THR A 190 2.66 -15.63 -9.78
CA THR A 190 3.06 -15.92 -8.38
C THR A 190 2.76 -17.34 -7.95
N GLY A 191 1.89 -18.05 -8.65
CA GLY A 191 1.36 -19.37 -8.24
C GLY A 191 0.30 -19.28 -7.12
N GLU A 192 -0.07 -18.08 -6.69
CA GLU A 192 -1.05 -17.83 -5.63
C GLU A 192 -2.09 -16.81 -6.08
N ALA A 193 -3.32 -16.95 -5.58
CA ALA A 193 -4.37 -15.96 -5.82
C ALA A 193 -3.99 -14.60 -5.22
N PHE A 194 -4.53 -13.52 -5.80
CA PHE A 194 -4.39 -12.18 -5.22
C PHE A 194 -4.87 -12.18 -3.76
N PRO A 195 -4.08 -11.66 -2.80
CA PRO A 195 -4.41 -11.73 -1.38
C PRO A 195 -5.73 -11.05 -1.05
N GLN A 196 -6.69 -11.80 -0.52
CA GLN A 196 -7.99 -11.30 -0.09
C GLN A 196 -8.01 -10.83 1.37
N ASP A 197 -7.07 -11.29 2.20
CA ASP A 197 -6.92 -10.81 3.57
C ASP A 197 -6.29 -9.41 3.59
N PRO A 198 -7.00 -8.37 4.07
CA PRO A 198 -6.49 -7.00 4.10
C PRO A 198 -5.21 -6.83 4.93
N ARG A 199 -5.11 -7.54 6.05
CA ARG A 199 -3.91 -7.52 6.88
C ARG A 199 -2.72 -8.14 6.14
N ARG A 200 -2.93 -9.24 5.44
CA ARG A 200 -1.91 -9.89 4.63
C ARG A 200 -1.42 -8.96 3.51
N GLN A 201 -2.32 -8.24 2.86
CA GLN A 201 -1.95 -7.23 1.86
C GLN A 201 -1.02 -6.16 2.48
N MET A 202 -1.36 -5.65 3.65
CA MET A 202 -0.57 -4.62 4.33
C MET A 202 0.80 -5.17 4.74
N ASP A 203 0.86 -6.35 5.32
CA ASP A 203 2.12 -6.97 5.76
C ASP A 203 3.07 -7.23 4.57
N LEU A 204 2.55 -7.74 3.47
CA LEU A 204 3.33 -7.95 2.24
C LEU A 204 3.86 -6.63 1.66
N ALA A 205 3.07 -5.57 1.70
CA ALA A 205 3.50 -4.24 1.25
C ALA A 205 4.60 -3.67 2.16
N ILE A 206 4.51 -3.84 3.48
CA ILE A 206 5.54 -3.44 4.45
C ILE A 206 6.85 -4.19 4.16
N GLU A 207 6.80 -5.49 4.00
CA GLU A 207 7.98 -6.30 3.67
C GLU A 207 8.61 -5.90 2.33
N ALA A 208 7.79 -5.56 1.33
CA ALA A 208 8.29 -5.05 0.06
C ALA A 208 9.04 -3.73 0.20
N VAL A 209 8.57 -2.83 1.08
CA VAL A 209 9.31 -1.61 1.42
C VAL A 209 10.66 -1.96 2.03
N PHE A 210 10.72 -2.87 2.98
CA PHE A 210 11.97 -3.29 3.59
C PHE A 210 12.96 -3.85 2.55
N ARG A 211 12.51 -4.75 1.69
CA ARG A 211 13.34 -5.32 0.62
C ARG A 211 13.85 -4.26 -0.36
N SER A 212 13.05 -3.25 -0.66
CA SER A 212 13.41 -2.18 -1.59
C SER A 212 14.66 -1.38 -1.15
N TRP A 213 14.96 -1.38 0.14
CA TRP A 213 16.13 -0.73 0.69
C TRP A 213 17.45 -1.44 0.40
N ASN A 214 17.40 -2.71 -0.01
CA ASN A 214 18.57 -3.53 -0.35
C ASN A 214 18.80 -3.64 -1.86
N THR A 215 18.14 -2.82 -2.67
CA THR A 215 18.37 -2.78 -4.11
C THR A 215 19.69 -2.10 -4.46
N GLU A 216 20.30 -2.47 -5.59
CA GLU A 216 21.53 -1.87 -6.09
C GLU A 216 21.44 -0.35 -6.22
N ARG A 217 20.29 0.17 -6.67
CA ARG A 217 20.01 1.61 -6.73
C ARG A 217 20.07 2.27 -5.36
N ALA A 218 19.50 1.63 -4.33
CA ALA A 218 19.54 2.16 -2.98
C ALA A 218 20.96 2.17 -2.40
N HIS A 219 21.82 1.23 -2.80
CA HIS A 219 23.22 1.21 -2.41
C HIS A 219 24.03 2.34 -3.07
N ILE A 220 23.78 2.64 -4.34
CA ILE A 220 24.46 3.73 -5.08
C ILE A 220 24.17 5.08 -4.45
N TYR A 221 22.93 5.35 -4.05
CA TYR A 221 22.51 6.63 -3.45
C TYR A 221 22.90 6.81 -1.99
N ARG A 222 23.30 5.75 -1.29
CA ARG A 222 23.77 5.81 0.11
C ARG A 222 25.26 6.04 0.25
N ARG A 223 26.03 6.02 -0.83
CA ARG A 223 27.45 6.38 -0.90
C ARG A 223 27.61 7.87 -1.11
#